data_350e140d4d28fc398e115d5bc8f99ffe
#
_entry.id   350e140d4d28fc398e115d5bc8f99ffe
#
_cell.length_a   1.000
_cell.length_b   1.000
_cell.length_c   1.000
_cell.angle_alpha   90.00
_cell.angle_beta   90.00
_cell.angle_gamma   90.00
#
_symmetry.space_group_name_H-M   'P 1'
#
loop_
_entity.id
_entity.type
_entity.pdbx_description
1 polymer ?
#
loop_
_entity_poly.entity_id
_entity_poly.type
_entity_poly.pdbx_seq_one_letter_code
_entity_poly.pdbx_strand_id
1 'polypeptide(L)'
;MIFSGLVVFAFLMLHVWQMRFGSHYVTTDAAGTEIRDLYRTEWEVFSNLFNVLFYEFAVIVVATHVWHGFSSAFSSLGADHRRYTPWVLRAGRVFSMLIGGGFVTIPIWVYLFGVRP
;
A
#
# COMPACT_ATOMS: atom_id res chain seq x y z
N MET A 1 -17.60 1.89 5.81
CA MET A 1 -16.82 0.63 5.68
C MET A 1 -17.02 -0.06 4.33
N ILE A 2 -18.25 -0.27 3.84
CA ILE A 2 -18.50 -0.98 2.57
C ILE A 2 -17.89 -0.24 1.38
N PHE A 3 -18.10 1.07 1.26
CA PHE A 3 -17.55 1.86 0.15
C PHE A 3 -16.01 1.89 0.15
N SER A 4 -15.40 2.13 1.30
CA SER A 4 -13.93 2.10 1.41
C SER A 4 -13.37 0.70 1.13
N GLY A 5 -14.05 -0.37 1.58
CA GLY A 5 -13.70 -1.75 1.27
C GLY A 5 -13.76 -2.05 -0.23
N LEU A 6 -14.77 -1.56 -0.94
CA LEU A 6 -14.88 -1.71 -2.40
C LEU A 6 -13.72 -0.99 -3.14
N VAL A 7 -13.40 0.22 -2.71
CA VAL A 7 -12.27 0.98 -3.27
C VAL A 7 -10.94 0.25 -3.02
N VAL A 8 -10.73 -0.25 -1.79
CA VAL A 8 -9.53 -1.03 -1.44
C VAL A 8 -9.44 -2.30 -2.29
N PHE A 9 -10.54 -3.01 -2.49
CA PHE A 9 -10.57 -4.20 -3.32
C PHE A 9 -10.25 -3.89 -4.79
N ALA A 10 -10.87 -2.86 -5.36
CA ALA A 10 -10.60 -2.42 -6.73
C ALA A 10 -9.14 -1.99 -6.91
N PHE A 11 -8.60 -1.22 -5.95
CA PHE A 11 -7.20 -0.85 -5.94
C PHE A 11 -6.27 -2.07 -5.88
N LEU A 12 -6.57 -3.04 -5.01
CA LEU A 12 -5.76 -4.25 -4.87
C LEU A 12 -5.72 -5.04 -6.18
N MET A 13 -6.85 -5.19 -6.86
CA MET A 13 -6.91 -5.84 -8.18
C MET A 13 -6.05 -5.13 -9.21
N LEU A 14 -6.14 -3.81 -9.28
CA LEU A 14 -5.36 -2.99 -10.20
C LEU A 14 -3.86 -3.02 -9.85
N HIS A 15 -3.53 -2.90 -8.57
CA HIS A 15 -2.15 -2.98 -8.08
C HIS A 15 -1.49 -4.32 -8.43
N VAL A 16 -2.18 -5.44 -8.14
CA VAL A 16 -1.68 -6.78 -8.50
C VAL A 16 -1.57 -6.92 -10.02
N TRP A 17 -2.54 -6.40 -10.77
CA TRP A 17 -2.48 -6.42 -12.22
C TRP A 17 -1.25 -5.68 -12.74
N GLN A 18 -1.01 -4.46 -12.30
CA GLN A 18 0.14 -3.65 -12.74
C GLN A 18 1.47 -4.27 -12.32
N MET A 19 1.60 -4.70 -11.07
CA MET A 19 2.87 -5.17 -10.52
C MET A 19 3.18 -6.63 -10.87
N ARG A 20 2.17 -7.49 -11.01
CA ARG A 20 2.37 -8.93 -11.29
C ARG A 20 2.25 -9.28 -12.76
N PHE A 21 1.31 -8.67 -13.48
CA PHE A 21 0.97 -8.98 -14.86
C PHE A 21 1.32 -7.87 -15.85
N GLY A 22 1.80 -6.71 -15.36
CA GLY A 22 2.33 -5.63 -16.20
C GLY A 22 3.63 -5.99 -16.91
N SER A 23 4.35 -5.00 -17.42
CA SER A 23 5.60 -5.17 -18.16
C SER A 23 6.59 -6.08 -17.42
N HIS A 24 7.14 -7.06 -18.11
CA HIS A 24 8.08 -8.03 -17.55
C HIS A 24 9.49 -7.65 -17.99
N TYR A 25 10.26 -7.12 -17.07
CA TYR A 25 11.68 -6.86 -17.26
C TYR A 25 12.50 -7.89 -16.51
N VAL A 26 13.62 -8.29 -17.11
CA VAL A 26 14.54 -9.27 -16.54
C VAL A 26 15.89 -8.59 -16.33
N THR A 27 16.49 -8.78 -15.18
CA THR A 27 17.85 -8.39 -14.86
C THR A 27 18.63 -9.60 -14.35
N THR A 28 19.94 -9.52 -14.32
CA THR A 28 20.80 -10.62 -13.86
C THR A 28 21.38 -10.24 -12.50
N ASP A 29 21.23 -11.11 -11.53
CA ASP A 29 21.83 -10.92 -10.20
C ASP A 29 23.35 -11.13 -10.21
N ALA A 30 23.99 -10.89 -9.05
CA ALA A 30 25.44 -11.08 -8.89
C ALA A 30 25.89 -12.55 -9.06
N ALA A 31 24.98 -13.52 -9.00
CA ALA A 31 25.22 -14.94 -9.22
C ALA A 31 25.00 -15.38 -10.67
N GLY A 32 24.60 -14.48 -11.56
CA GLY A 32 24.30 -14.77 -12.95
C GLY A 32 22.89 -15.33 -13.21
N THR A 33 22.01 -15.30 -12.19
CA THR A 33 20.63 -15.80 -12.32
C THR A 33 19.72 -14.71 -12.85
N GLU A 34 18.88 -15.05 -13.82
CA GLU A 34 17.85 -14.14 -14.31
C GLU A 34 16.76 -13.95 -13.26
N ILE A 35 16.56 -12.72 -12.85
CA ILE A 35 15.52 -12.31 -11.90
C ILE A 35 14.65 -11.21 -12.50
N ARG A 36 13.42 -11.10 -12.02
CA ARG A 36 12.52 -10.03 -12.46
C ARG A 36 12.98 -8.68 -11.91
N ASP A 37 13.12 -7.70 -12.79
CA ASP A 37 13.42 -6.32 -12.42
C ASP A 37 12.15 -5.60 -11.96
N LEU A 38 11.90 -5.67 -10.65
CA LEU A 38 10.76 -5.00 -10.02
C LEU A 38 10.95 -3.49 -9.97
N TYR A 39 12.20 -3.02 -9.78
CA TYR A 39 12.48 -1.59 -9.73
C TYR A 39 12.10 -0.90 -11.04
N ARG A 40 12.43 -1.49 -12.17
CA ARG A 40 12.06 -0.97 -13.48
C ARG A 40 10.54 -0.93 -13.69
N THR A 41 9.83 -1.95 -13.20
CA THR A 41 8.36 -1.99 -13.23
C THR A 41 7.76 -0.85 -12.40
N GLU A 42 8.26 -0.65 -11.17
CA GLU A 42 7.82 0.44 -10.28
C GLU A 42 8.14 1.80 -10.88
N TRP A 43 9.36 1.98 -11.41
CA TRP A 43 9.77 3.21 -12.06
C TRP A 43 8.85 3.56 -13.24
N GLU A 44 8.51 2.59 -14.08
CA GLU A 44 7.62 2.80 -15.23
C GLU A 44 6.22 3.25 -14.77
N VAL A 45 5.66 2.60 -13.75
CA VAL A 45 4.35 2.94 -13.20
C VAL A 45 4.36 4.34 -12.57
N PHE A 46 5.37 4.65 -11.76
CA PHE A 46 5.43 5.91 -11.00
C PHE A 46 6.14 7.05 -11.72
N SER A 47 6.64 6.86 -12.94
CA SER A 47 7.07 7.96 -13.81
C SER A 47 5.91 8.83 -14.30
N ASN A 48 4.68 8.32 -14.23
CA ASN A 48 3.48 9.04 -14.63
C ASN A 48 2.81 9.67 -13.41
N LEU A 49 2.71 10.99 -13.40
CA LEU A 49 2.09 11.75 -12.30
C LEU A 49 0.65 11.30 -12.01
N PHE A 50 -0.12 10.93 -13.03
CA PHE A 50 -1.49 10.45 -12.82
C PHE A 50 -1.50 9.15 -11.99
N ASN A 51 -0.59 8.22 -12.26
CA ASN A 51 -0.47 7.00 -11.48
C ASN A 51 -0.04 7.31 -10.03
N VAL A 52 0.92 8.22 -9.84
CA VAL A 52 1.33 8.65 -8.50
C VAL A 52 0.13 9.18 -7.72
N LEU A 53 -0.60 10.14 -8.26
CA LEU A 53 -1.77 10.72 -7.60
C LEU A 53 -2.87 9.68 -7.31
N PHE A 54 -3.09 8.76 -8.24
CA PHE A 54 -4.03 7.66 -8.05
C PHE A 54 -3.61 6.74 -6.89
N TYR A 55 -2.32 6.36 -6.83
CA TYR A 55 -1.78 5.52 -5.76
C TYR A 55 -1.82 6.23 -4.41
N GLU A 56 -1.46 7.52 -4.36
CA GLU A 56 -1.55 8.32 -3.14
C GLU A 56 -2.99 8.36 -2.58
N PHE A 57 -3.96 8.64 -3.45
CA PHE A 57 -5.37 8.60 -3.07
C PHE A 57 -5.77 7.22 -2.54
N ALA A 58 -5.40 6.15 -3.25
CA ALA A 58 -5.73 4.79 -2.86
C ALA A 58 -5.09 4.41 -1.52
N VAL A 59 -3.82 4.76 -1.29
CA VAL A 59 -3.11 4.49 -0.02
C VAL A 59 -3.77 5.22 1.15
N ILE A 60 -4.23 6.46 0.97
CA ILE A 60 -4.98 7.18 2.00
C ILE A 60 -6.28 6.45 2.35
N VAL A 61 -7.01 5.94 1.34
CA VAL A 61 -8.23 5.15 1.56
C VAL A 61 -7.91 3.83 2.26
N VAL A 62 -6.83 3.14 1.87
CA VAL A 62 -6.36 1.91 2.53
C VAL A 62 -6.02 2.20 4.00
N ALA A 63 -5.25 3.24 4.29
CA ALA A 63 -4.84 3.60 5.65
C ALA A 63 -6.06 3.90 6.54
N THR A 64 -7.03 4.66 6.03
CA THR A 64 -8.28 4.94 6.77
C THR A 64 -9.13 3.69 6.95
N HIS A 65 -9.19 2.80 5.94
CA HIS A 65 -9.90 1.53 6.03
C HIS A 65 -9.27 0.60 7.08
N VAL A 66 -7.93 0.49 7.09
CA VAL A 66 -7.18 -0.29 8.09
C VAL A 66 -7.40 0.27 9.50
N TRP A 67 -7.37 1.58 9.68
CA TRP A 67 -7.63 2.20 10.98
C TRP A 67 -9.01 1.83 11.53
N HIS A 68 -10.07 2.02 10.74
CA HIS A 68 -11.41 1.66 11.18
C HIS A 68 -11.60 0.15 11.31
N GLY A 69 -11.05 -0.63 10.37
CA GLY A 69 -11.12 -2.10 10.38
C GLY A 69 -10.42 -2.72 11.57
N PHE A 70 -9.27 -2.20 11.97
CA PHE A 70 -8.54 -2.67 13.13
C PHE A 70 -9.39 -2.57 14.40
N SER A 71 -9.96 -1.39 14.65
CA SER A 71 -10.84 -1.17 15.80
C SER A 71 -12.09 -2.05 15.77
N SER A 72 -12.74 -2.12 14.62
CA SER A 72 -13.95 -2.91 14.43
C SER A 72 -13.72 -4.42 14.61
N ALA A 73 -12.56 -4.93 14.21
CA ALA A 73 -12.21 -6.35 14.36
C ALA A 73 -12.13 -6.74 15.85
N PHE A 74 -11.53 -5.93 16.69
CA PHE A 74 -11.46 -6.20 18.14
C PHE A 74 -12.83 -6.14 18.81
N SER A 75 -13.66 -5.18 18.44
CA SER A 75 -15.05 -5.11 18.94
C SER A 75 -15.86 -6.33 18.51
N SER A 76 -15.70 -6.79 17.26
CA SER A 76 -16.40 -7.97 16.75
C SER A 76 -15.98 -9.28 17.44
N LEU A 77 -14.74 -9.35 17.94
CA LEU A 77 -14.21 -10.47 18.73
C LEU A 77 -14.63 -10.42 20.21
N GLY A 78 -15.44 -9.42 20.61
CA GLY A 78 -15.86 -9.25 21.99
C GLY A 78 -14.74 -8.75 22.92
N ALA A 79 -13.65 -8.23 22.37
CA ALA A 79 -12.51 -7.71 23.12
C ALA A 79 -12.71 -6.27 23.63
N ASP A 80 -13.97 -5.82 23.75
CA ASP A 80 -14.31 -4.51 24.29
C ASP A 80 -14.21 -4.52 25.81
N HIS A 81 -13.22 -3.78 26.34
CA HIS A 81 -13.02 -3.63 27.76
C HIS A 81 -12.60 -2.19 28.09
N ARG A 82 -13.23 -1.58 29.07
CA ARG A 82 -13.03 -0.20 29.49
C ARG A 82 -11.55 0.19 29.68
N ARG A 83 -10.70 -0.74 30.09
CA ARG A 83 -9.28 -0.52 30.32
C ARG A 83 -8.43 -0.68 29.07
N TYR A 84 -8.76 -1.60 28.16
CA TYR A 84 -7.90 -1.96 27.02
C TYR A 84 -8.34 -1.35 25.70
N THR A 85 -9.63 -1.09 25.49
CA THR A 85 -10.14 -0.49 24.26
C THR A 85 -9.42 0.81 23.86
N PRO A 86 -9.10 1.76 24.79
CA PRO A 86 -8.34 2.97 24.41
C PRO A 86 -6.95 2.67 23.86
N TRP A 87 -6.29 1.62 24.34
CA TRP A 87 -4.98 1.18 23.86
C TRP A 87 -5.06 0.54 22.47
N VAL A 88 -6.09 -0.30 22.25
CA VAL A 88 -6.37 -0.90 20.93
C VAL A 88 -6.62 0.18 19.88
N LEU A 89 -7.41 1.19 20.21
CA LEU A 89 -7.67 2.32 19.32
C LEU A 89 -6.41 3.12 18.99
N ARG A 90 -5.54 3.34 19.99
CA ARG A 90 -4.24 4.02 19.75
C ARG A 90 -3.31 3.16 18.90
N ALA A 91 -3.21 1.87 19.19
CA ALA A 91 -2.39 0.94 18.42
C ALA A 91 -2.85 0.87 16.96
N GLY A 92 -4.16 0.77 16.72
CA GLY A 92 -4.72 0.77 15.37
C GLY A 92 -4.41 2.06 14.59
N ARG A 93 -4.47 3.21 15.26
CA ARG A 93 -4.11 4.50 14.68
C ARG A 93 -2.63 4.58 14.30
N VAL A 94 -1.74 4.22 15.23
CA VAL A 94 -0.29 4.22 15.00
C VAL A 94 0.06 3.25 13.86
N PHE A 95 -0.49 2.05 13.89
CA PHE A 95 -0.28 1.04 12.85
C PHE A 95 -0.72 1.53 11.46
N SER A 96 -1.91 2.12 11.37
CA SER A 96 -2.43 2.69 10.12
C SER A 96 -1.57 3.85 9.62
N MET A 97 -1.09 4.73 10.50
CA MET A 97 -0.21 5.85 10.14
C MET A 97 1.16 5.37 9.65
N LEU A 98 1.73 4.34 10.27
CA LEU A 98 3.01 3.76 9.85
C LEU A 98 2.90 3.09 8.48
N ILE A 99 1.85 2.30 8.26
CA ILE A 99 1.61 1.66 6.96
C ILE A 99 1.31 2.72 5.90
N GLY A 100 0.35 3.60 6.15
CA GLY A 100 -0.02 4.65 5.20
C GLY A 100 1.16 5.57 4.88
N GLY A 101 1.88 6.06 5.89
CA GLY A 101 3.06 6.90 5.69
C GLY A 101 4.19 6.21 4.93
N GLY A 102 4.44 4.93 5.22
CA GLY A 102 5.43 4.13 4.48
C GLY A 102 5.08 3.99 3.00
N PHE A 103 3.82 3.63 2.71
CA PHE A 103 3.39 3.44 1.33
C PHE A 103 3.23 4.73 0.53
N VAL A 104 2.89 5.86 1.17
CA VAL A 104 2.88 7.18 0.54
C VAL A 104 4.28 7.60 0.07
N THR A 105 5.32 7.27 0.82
CA THR A 105 6.67 7.69 0.45
C THR A 105 7.19 7.02 -0.83
N ILE A 106 6.76 5.81 -1.16
CA ILE A 106 7.29 5.03 -2.30
C ILE A 106 6.98 5.69 -3.66
N PRO A 107 5.71 5.95 -4.04
CA PRO A 107 5.41 6.58 -5.32
C PRO A 107 6.04 7.97 -5.45
N ILE A 108 6.00 8.76 -4.38
CA ILE A 108 6.58 10.12 -4.36
C ILE A 108 8.10 10.03 -4.55
N TRP A 109 8.77 9.14 -3.81
CA TRP A 109 10.21 8.97 -3.92
C TRP A 109 10.63 8.55 -5.33
N VAL A 110 9.96 7.54 -5.90
CA VAL A 110 10.26 7.05 -7.25
C VAL A 110 10.02 8.15 -8.29
N TYR A 111 8.96 8.92 -8.16
CA TYR A 111 8.65 10.02 -9.08
C TYR A 111 9.69 11.15 -9.03
N LEU A 112 10.14 11.55 -7.83
CA LEU A 112 11.03 12.69 -7.65
C LEU A 112 12.52 12.34 -7.82
N PHE A 113 12.92 11.15 -7.38
CA PHE A 113 14.31 10.75 -7.24
C PHE A 113 14.65 9.45 -7.99
N GLY A 114 13.66 8.77 -8.53
CA GLY A 114 13.87 7.52 -9.27
C GLY A 114 14.77 7.72 -10.48
N VAL A 115 15.88 7.00 -10.51
CA VAL A 115 16.80 7.00 -11.66
C VAL A 115 16.26 6.02 -12.69
N ARG A 116 16.22 6.46 -13.95
CA ARG A 116 15.81 5.58 -15.06
C ARG A 116 16.75 4.37 -15.14
N PRO A 117 16.22 3.16 -15.02
CA PRO A 117 17.00 1.93 -15.10
C PRO A 117 17.48 1.63 -16.52
#